data_70c11b9aa1749f997acfa6fbc576de2d
#
_entry.id   70c11b9aa1749f997acfa6fbc576de2d
#
_cell.length_a   1.000
_cell.length_b   1.000
_cell.length_c   1.000
_cell.angle_alpha   90.00
_cell.angle_beta   90.00
_cell.angle_gamma   90.00
#
_symmetry.space_group_name_H-M   'P 1'
#
loop_
_entity.id
_entity.type
_entity.pdbx_description
1 polymer ?
#
loop_
_entity_poly.entity_id
_entity_poly.type
_entity_poly.pdbx_seq_one_letter_code
_entity_poly.pdbx_strand_id
1 'polypeptide(L)'
;MKHFACLFLTMIAIDGFPGDRPVGGSFATRSEIVAQHGIAATSQPLATQVALDILKVGGNAIDAAIAANAMQGLTEPASCGIGGDLFAIVWDAKRKKLHGLNASGRSPKSLTLKHFRKLKLKQIPTHGPLPVSVPGCVDGWYELHKKFGKLPMKQILQPAIDYGEK
;
A
#
# COMPACT_ATOMS: atom_id res chain seq x y z
N MET A 1 66.19 -29.21 -22.29
CA MET A 1 65.16 -28.17 -22.52
C MET A 1 63.86 -28.63 -21.81
N LYS A 2 63.55 -28.03 -20.67
CA LYS A 2 62.40 -28.41 -19.84
C LYS A 2 61.31 -27.35 -20.04
N HIS A 3 60.18 -27.76 -20.62
CA HIS A 3 59.01 -26.88 -20.81
C HIS A 3 58.23 -26.81 -19.48
N PHE A 4 58.21 -25.64 -18.85
CA PHE A 4 57.34 -25.31 -17.73
C PHE A 4 56.02 -24.85 -18.32
N ALA A 5 54.99 -25.69 -18.17
CA ALA A 5 53.62 -25.31 -18.48
C ALA A 5 53.04 -24.56 -17.27
N CYS A 6 52.81 -23.27 -17.43
CA CYS A 6 52.16 -22.42 -16.43
C CYS A 6 50.65 -22.63 -16.53
N LEU A 7 50.10 -23.35 -15.55
CA LEU A 7 48.67 -23.55 -15.44
C LEU A 7 48.05 -22.27 -14.86
N PHE A 8 47.36 -21.47 -15.71
CA PHE A 8 46.57 -20.33 -15.25
C PHE A 8 45.23 -20.87 -14.68
N LEU A 9 45.15 -20.90 -13.35
CA LEU A 9 43.92 -21.16 -12.62
C LEU A 9 43.08 -19.89 -12.66
N THR A 10 42.13 -19.79 -13.58
CA THR A 10 41.08 -18.75 -13.56
C THR A 10 40.19 -19.01 -12.36
N MET A 11 40.34 -18.26 -11.30
CA MET A 11 39.37 -18.16 -10.22
C MET A 11 38.12 -17.48 -10.79
N ILE A 12 37.08 -18.25 -11.06
CA ILE A 12 35.74 -17.72 -11.27
C ILE A 12 35.28 -17.24 -9.89
N ALA A 13 35.30 -15.94 -9.68
CA ALA A 13 34.62 -15.32 -8.54
C ALA A 13 33.14 -15.58 -8.73
N ILE A 14 32.63 -16.56 -7.97
CA ILE A 14 31.17 -16.66 -7.79
C ILE A 14 30.81 -15.47 -6.91
N ASP A 15 30.25 -14.43 -7.50
CA ASP A 15 29.58 -13.37 -6.76
C ASP A 15 28.48 -14.01 -5.94
N GLY A 16 28.80 -14.38 -4.71
CA GLY A 16 27.81 -14.79 -3.74
C GLY A 16 26.87 -13.62 -3.50
N PHE A 17 25.62 -13.72 -3.95
CA PHE A 17 24.60 -12.75 -3.64
C PHE A 17 24.42 -12.71 -2.12
N PRO A 18 24.77 -11.60 -1.45
CA PRO A 18 24.54 -11.49 -0.01
C PRO A 18 23.08 -11.26 0.22
N GLY A 19 22.39 -12.26 0.72
CA GLY A 19 21.02 -12.13 1.19
C GLY A 19 19.99 -12.88 0.34
N ASP A 20 18.84 -13.02 0.91
CA ASP A 20 17.65 -13.69 0.37
C ASP A 20 16.86 -12.83 -0.64
N ARG A 21 17.42 -11.70 -1.08
CA ARG A 21 16.78 -10.77 -2.02
C ARG A 21 17.69 -10.47 -3.21
N PRO A 22 17.56 -11.17 -4.34
CA PRO A 22 18.21 -10.77 -5.57
C PRO A 22 17.74 -9.37 -5.98
N VAL A 23 18.68 -8.43 -6.07
CA VAL A 23 18.37 -7.06 -6.54
C VAL A 23 18.27 -7.11 -8.06
N GLY A 24 17.12 -6.66 -8.60
CA GLY A 24 16.88 -6.59 -10.06
C GLY A 24 16.25 -7.83 -10.70
N GLY A 25 15.90 -8.87 -9.92
CA GLY A 25 15.14 -10.02 -10.43
C GLY A 25 13.65 -9.70 -10.58
N SER A 26 13.02 -10.19 -11.65
CA SER A 26 11.58 -10.07 -11.90
C SER A 26 10.73 -11.16 -11.23
N PHE A 27 11.35 -12.06 -10.46
CA PHE A 27 10.70 -13.19 -9.81
C PHE A 27 10.68 -13.04 -8.29
N ALA A 28 9.78 -13.75 -7.63
CA ALA A 28 9.66 -13.75 -6.18
C ALA A 28 10.97 -14.20 -5.50
N THR A 29 11.43 -13.43 -4.51
CA THR A 29 12.69 -13.64 -3.78
C THR A 29 12.50 -14.29 -2.41
N ARG A 30 11.25 -14.62 -2.06
CA ARG A 30 10.86 -15.26 -0.80
C ARG A 30 10.06 -16.52 -1.06
N SER A 31 10.11 -17.43 -0.11
CA SER A 31 9.21 -18.58 -0.09
C SER A 31 7.75 -18.13 -0.01
N GLU A 32 6.86 -18.92 -0.58
CA GLU A 32 5.42 -18.72 -0.44
C GLU A 32 5.01 -18.77 1.03
N ILE A 33 4.09 -17.88 1.40
CA ILE A 33 3.51 -17.84 2.73
C ILE A 33 2.14 -18.51 2.66
N VAL A 34 1.98 -19.58 3.40
CA VAL A 34 0.70 -20.28 3.58
C VAL A 34 0.10 -19.89 4.92
N ALA A 35 -1.13 -19.38 4.93
CA ALA A 35 -1.82 -18.96 6.13
C ALA A 35 -3.19 -19.66 6.24
N GLN A 36 -3.52 -20.18 7.44
CA GLN A 36 -4.79 -20.89 7.68
C GLN A 36 -5.99 -19.97 7.86
N HIS A 37 -5.79 -18.79 8.46
CA HIS A 37 -6.89 -17.94 8.93
C HIS A 37 -6.99 -16.60 8.22
N GLY A 38 -5.92 -16.13 7.61
CA GLY A 38 -5.89 -14.88 6.88
C GLY A 38 -4.47 -14.43 6.60
N ILE A 39 -4.33 -13.56 5.62
CA ILE A 39 -3.05 -13.02 5.19
C ILE A 39 -3.20 -11.53 4.94
N ALA A 40 -2.13 -10.79 5.18
CA ALA A 40 -2.01 -9.38 4.81
C ALA A 40 -0.67 -9.17 4.09
N ALA A 41 -0.69 -8.32 3.06
CA ALA A 41 0.50 -7.91 2.33
C ALA A 41 0.45 -6.39 2.10
N THR A 42 1.50 -5.71 2.54
CA THR A 42 1.67 -4.26 2.35
C THR A 42 3.13 -3.97 1.99
N SER A 43 3.42 -2.77 1.51
CA SER A 43 4.79 -2.32 1.27
C SER A 43 5.57 -2.10 2.57
N GLN A 44 4.87 -1.92 3.71
CA GLN A 44 5.47 -1.57 5.00
C GLN A 44 5.19 -2.66 6.05
N PRO A 45 6.25 -3.28 6.64
CA PRO A 45 6.10 -4.38 7.60
C PRO A 45 5.21 -4.06 8.80
N LEU A 46 5.29 -2.85 9.36
CA LEU A 46 4.44 -2.43 10.49
C LEU A 46 2.96 -2.40 10.11
N ALA A 47 2.63 -1.95 8.90
CA ALA A 47 1.26 -1.97 8.41
C ALA A 47 0.74 -3.40 8.23
N THR A 48 1.59 -4.33 7.75
CA THR A 48 1.26 -5.76 7.68
C THR A 48 1.01 -6.33 9.08
N GLN A 49 1.85 -6.00 10.05
CA GLN A 49 1.70 -6.46 11.44
C GLN A 49 0.38 -5.97 12.04
N VAL A 50 0.07 -4.68 11.89
CA VAL A 50 -1.20 -4.11 12.35
C VAL A 50 -2.40 -4.81 11.72
N ALA A 51 -2.36 -5.08 10.40
CA ALA A 51 -3.43 -5.83 9.73
C ALA A 51 -3.65 -7.21 10.35
N LEU A 52 -2.56 -7.95 10.60
CA LEU A 52 -2.62 -9.28 11.21
C LEU A 52 -3.15 -9.23 12.64
N ASP A 53 -2.78 -8.22 13.41
CA ASP A 53 -3.25 -8.06 14.79
C ASP A 53 -4.75 -7.75 14.83
N ILE A 54 -5.26 -6.93 13.91
CA ILE A 54 -6.70 -6.71 13.76
C ILE A 54 -7.43 -8.01 13.40
N LEU A 55 -6.89 -8.83 12.51
CA LEU A 55 -7.47 -10.15 12.20
C LEU A 55 -7.49 -11.07 13.44
N LYS A 56 -6.42 -11.11 14.22
CA LYS A 56 -6.31 -11.94 15.45
C LYS A 56 -7.32 -11.55 16.53
N VAL A 57 -7.62 -10.27 16.67
CA VAL A 57 -8.63 -9.80 17.64
C VAL A 57 -10.07 -9.91 17.12
N GLY A 58 -10.25 -10.61 16.01
CA GLY A 58 -11.56 -10.96 15.45
C GLY A 58 -12.11 -9.97 14.42
N GLY A 59 -11.31 -9.02 13.97
CA GLY A 59 -11.62 -8.18 12.81
C GLY A 59 -11.72 -9.00 11.52
N ASN A 60 -12.31 -8.42 10.51
CA ASN A 60 -12.37 -8.99 9.17
C ASN A 60 -11.33 -8.33 8.23
N ALA A 61 -11.30 -8.75 6.97
CA ALA A 61 -10.35 -8.23 5.98
C ALA A 61 -10.50 -6.72 5.75
N ILE A 62 -11.70 -6.15 5.89
CA ILE A 62 -11.92 -4.72 5.71
C ILE A 62 -11.38 -3.94 6.91
N ASP A 63 -11.63 -4.40 8.13
CA ASP A 63 -11.08 -3.81 9.35
C ASP A 63 -9.55 -3.80 9.29
N ALA A 64 -8.96 -4.94 8.89
CA ALA A 64 -7.51 -5.09 8.75
C ALA A 64 -6.94 -4.17 7.66
N ALA A 65 -7.62 -4.03 6.53
CA ALA A 65 -7.18 -3.17 5.43
C ALA A 65 -7.22 -1.67 5.83
N ILE A 66 -8.26 -1.23 6.54
CA ILE A 66 -8.36 0.14 7.03
C ILE A 66 -7.25 0.43 8.05
N ALA A 67 -7.01 -0.48 9.00
CA ALA A 67 -5.96 -0.33 10.00
C ALA A 67 -4.55 -0.29 9.35
N ALA A 68 -4.29 -1.18 8.39
CA ALA A 68 -3.05 -1.17 7.63
C ALA A 68 -2.86 0.13 6.84
N ASN A 69 -3.90 0.63 6.18
CA ASN A 69 -3.83 1.86 5.41
C ASN A 69 -3.61 3.09 6.30
N ALA A 70 -4.23 3.14 7.47
CA ALA A 70 -3.96 4.18 8.47
C ALA A 70 -2.50 4.15 8.93
N MET A 71 -1.96 2.95 9.20
CA MET A 71 -0.56 2.77 9.59
C MET A 71 0.42 3.12 8.46
N GLN A 72 0.08 2.80 7.20
CA GLN A 72 0.88 3.22 6.05
C GLN A 72 0.95 4.73 5.90
N GLY A 73 -0.14 5.46 6.15
CA GLY A 73 -0.13 6.91 6.14
C GLY A 73 0.87 7.53 7.12
N LEU A 74 1.18 6.81 8.20
CA LEU A 74 2.18 7.20 9.19
C LEU A 74 3.60 6.80 8.77
N THR A 75 3.77 5.61 8.20
CA THR A 75 5.09 5.02 7.92
C THR A 75 5.58 5.25 6.48
N GLU A 76 4.68 5.57 5.56
CA GLU A 76 4.97 5.91 4.16
C GLU A 76 4.26 7.23 3.73
N PRO A 77 4.50 8.35 4.42
CA PRO A 77 3.72 9.59 4.23
C PRO A 77 3.90 10.21 2.83
N ALA A 78 4.93 9.81 2.08
CA ALA A 78 5.15 10.25 0.70
C ALA A 78 4.19 9.58 -0.30
N SER A 79 3.62 8.42 0.05
CA SER A 79 2.80 7.59 -0.85
C SER A 79 1.38 7.37 -0.33
N CYS A 80 1.15 7.52 0.96
CA CYS A 80 -0.12 7.26 1.62
C CYS A 80 -0.45 8.39 2.60
N GLY A 81 -1.74 8.62 2.85
CA GLY A 81 -2.16 9.57 3.88
C GLY A 81 -3.64 9.94 3.81
N ILE A 82 -4.11 10.53 4.92
CA ILE A 82 -5.51 10.93 5.10
C ILE A 82 -5.94 12.09 4.18
N GLY A 83 -4.97 12.82 3.62
CA GLY A 83 -5.20 13.90 2.66
C GLY A 83 -5.30 13.45 1.21
N GLY A 84 -5.21 12.16 0.94
CA GLY A 84 -5.19 11.57 -0.39
C GLY A 84 -6.47 10.87 -0.80
N ASP A 85 -6.29 9.98 -1.75
CA ASP A 85 -7.33 9.19 -2.39
C ASP A 85 -7.39 7.77 -1.82
N LEU A 86 -8.51 7.08 -2.03
CA LEU A 86 -8.64 5.66 -1.72
C LEU A 86 -9.42 4.94 -2.81
N PHE A 87 -8.89 3.78 -3.20
CA PHE A 87 -9.58 2.83 -4.06
C PHE A 87 -9.62 1.48 -3.37
N ALA A 88 -10.74 0.78 -3.47
CA ALA A 88 -10.85 -0.56 -2.92
C ALA A 88 -11.61 -1.50 -3.85
N ILE A 89 -11.17 -2.76 -3.86
CA ILE A 89 -11.86 -3.88 -4.48
C ILE A 89 -12.10 -4.93 -3.39
N VAL A 90 -13.36 -5.29 -3.17
CA VAL A 90 -13.79 -6.20 -2.12
C VAL A 90 -14.53 -7.37 -2.73
N TRP A 91 -14.06 -8.59 -2.46
CA TRP A 91 -14.78 -9.82 -2.76
C TRP A 91 -15.65 -10.24 -1.57
N ASP A 92 -16.97 -10.19 -1.73
CA ASP A 92 -17.91 -10.73 -0.75
C ASP A 92 -18.15 -12.22 -1.05
N ALA A 93 -17.45 -13.08 -0.31
CA ALA A 93 -17.52 -14.52 -0.51
C ALA A 93 -18.91 -15.10 -0.20
N LYS A 94 -19.67 -14.51 0.74
CA LYS A 94 -21.02 -14.98 1.09
C LYS A 94 -22.02 -14.71 -0.04
N ARG A 95 -21.91 -13.53 -0.67
CA ARG A 95 -22.78 -13.13 -1.78
C ARG A 95 -22.21 -13.46 -3.15
N LYS A 96 -20.95 -13.97 -3.20
CA LYS A 96 -20.20 -14.23 -4.44
C LYS A 96 -20.19 -12.99 -5.36
N LYS A 97 -19.94 -11.82 -4.78
CA LYS A 97 -20.03 -10.55 -5.47
C LYS A 97 -18.77 -9.70 -5.26
N LEU A 98 -18.31 -9.12 -6.36
CA LEU A 98 -17.24 -8.13 -6.35
C LEU A 98 -17.85 -6.73 -6.15
N HIS A 99 -17.22 -5.95 -5.27
CA HIS A 99 -17.55 -4.56 -5.01
C HIS A 99 -16.33 -3.69 -5.26
N GLY A 100 -16.53 -2.56 -5.91
CA GLY A 100 -15.52 -1.51 -6.08
C GLY A 100 -15.92 -0.26 -5.32
N LEU A 101 -14.95 0.44 -4.76
CA LEU A 101 -15.09 1.78 -4.21
C LEU A 101 -14.07 2.70 -4.86
N ASN A 102 -14.53 3.83 -5.33
CA ASN A 102 -13.70 4.97 -5.71
C ASN A 102 -13.97 6.10 -4.73
N ALA A 103 -13.03 6.36 -3.85
CA ALA A 103 -13.01 7.46 -2.91
C ALA A 103 -11.80 8.38 -3.18
N SER A 104 -11.57 8.70 -4.45
CA SER A 104 -10.48 9.59 -4.87
C SER A 104 -10.74 11.07 -4.58
N GLY A 105 -11.92 11.38 -4.08
CA GLY A 105 -12.32 12.77 -3.89
C GLY A 105 -12.67 13.48 -5.20
N ARG A 106 -13.22 14.66 -5.08
CA ARG A 106 -13.66 15.47 -6.23
C ARG A 106 -12.72 16.64 -6.42
N SER A 107 -12.59 17.12 -7.65
CA SER A 107 -11.95 18.39 -7.89
C SER A 107 -12.77 19.53 -7.26
N PRO A 108 -12.14 20.61 -6.78
CA PRO A 108 -12.83 21.81 -6.34
C PRO A 108 -13.76 22.35 -7.44
N LYS A 109 -14.96 22.78 -7.08
CA LYS A 109 -15.97 23.27 -8.05
C LYS A 109 -15.47 24.45 -8.91
N SER A 110 -14.52 25.23 -8.41
CA SER A 110 -13.89 26.34 -9.13
C SER A 110 -12.90 25.90 -10.22
N LEU A 111 -12.34 24.66 -10.13
CA LEU A 111 -11.40 24.13 -11.10
C LEU A 111 -12.12 23.56 -12.32
N THR A 112 -12.67 24.42 -13.14
CA THR A 112 -13.36 24.07 -14.37
C THR A 112 -12.40 24.03 -15.56
N LEU A 113 -12.78 23.37 -16.64
CA LEU A 113 -12.04 23.38 -17.91
C LEU A 113 -11.82 24.84 -18.40
N LYS A 114 -12.80 25.72 -18.22
CA LYS A 114 -12.69 27.14 -18.54
C LYS A 114 -11.56 27.83 -17.74
N HIS A 115 -11.40 27.47 -16.46
CA HIS A 115 -10.31 27.99 -15.62
C HIS A 115 -8.94 27.57 -16.17
N PHE A 116 -8.74 26.28 -16.48
CA PHE A 116 -7.48 25.78 -17.05
C PHE A 116 -7.16 26.39 -18.42
N ARG A 117 -8.16 26.58 -19.28
CA ARG A 117 -7.99 27.27 -20.57
C ARG A 117 -7.56 28.73 -20.39
N LYS A 118 -8.13 29.44 -19.40
CA LYS A 118 -7.71 30.81 -19.05
C LYS A 118 -6.25 30.86 -18.60
N LEU A 119 -5.79 29.84 -17.90
CA LEU A 119 -4.37 29.69 -17.50
C LEU A 119 -3.47 29.23 -18.63
N LYS A 120 -4.01 29.01 -19.85
CA LYS A 120 -3.27 28.49 -21.02
C LYS A 120 -2.58 27.16 -20.79
N LEU A 121 -3.09 26.33 -19.85
CA LEU A 121 -2.56 25.02 -19.55
C LEU A 121 -3.14 23.97 -20.51
N LYS A 122 -2.26 23.15 -21.08
CA LYS A 122 -2.65 22.01 -21.94
C LYS A 122 -2.98 20.75 -21.13
N GLN A 123 -2.45 20.66 -19.94
CA GLN A 123 -2.66 19.56 -18.98
C GLN A 123 -2.62 20.07 -17.55
N ILE A 124 -3.18 19.31 -16.61
CA ILE A 124 -3.08 19.62 -15.20
C ILE A 124 -1.63 19.38 -14.77
N PRO A 125 -0.97 20.35 -14.10
CA PRO A 125 0.38 20.15 -13.58
C PRO A 125 0.43 18.97 -12.59
N THR A 126 1.57 18.28 -12.50
CA THR A 126 1.77 17.20 -11.53
C THR A 126 2.05 17.69 -10.11
N HIS A 127 2.42 18.95 -9.95
CA HIS A 127 2.78 19.54 -8.66
C HIS A 127 2.06 20.88 -8.47
N GLY A 128 1.99 21.33 -7.21
CA GLY A 128 1.33 22.56 -6.82
C GLY A 128 -0.14 22.36 -6.46
N PRO A 129 -0.93 23.44 -6.31
CA PRO A 129 -2.30 23.36 -5.79
C PRO A 129 -3.34 22.86 -6.82
N LEU A 130 -3.06 22.95 -8.12
CA LEU A 130 -4.04 22.64 -9.16
C LEU A 130 -4.40 21.14 -9.29
N PRO A 131 -3.49 20.16 -9.05
CA PRO A 131 -3.85 18.75 -9.09
C PRO A 131 -4.51 18.24 -7.81
N VAL A 132 -4.57 19.04 -6.75
CA VAL A 132 -5.10 18.60 -5.45
C VAL A 132 -6.61 18.40 -5.53
N SER A 133 -7.07 17.19 -5.21
CA SER A 133 -8.48 16.86 -5.03
C SER A 133 -8.94 17.15 -3.59
N VAL A 134 -10.23 17.17 -3.35
CA VAL A 134 -10.78 17.15 -1.98
C VAL A 134 -10.44 15.76 -1.39
N PRO A 135 -9.86 15.68 -0.18
CA PRO A 135 -9.48 14.40 0.42
C PRO A 135 -10.64 13.42 0.52
N GLY A 136 -10.46 12.22 -0.01
CA GLY A 136 -11.48 11.17 -0.01
C GLY A 136 -11.14 9.94 0.82
N CYS A 137 -9.88 9.78 1.23
CA CYS A 137 -9.38 8.58 1.89
C CYS A 137 -10.16 8.22 3.15
N VAL A 138 -10.34 9.17 4.06
CA VAL A 138 -11.04 8.95 5.35
C VAL A 138 -12.52 8.63 5.12
N ASP A 139 -13.19 9.35 4.22
CA ASP A 139 -14.56 9.04 3.83
C ASP A 139 -14.68 7.62 3.28
N GLY A 140 -13.71 7.21 2.45
CA GLY A 140 -13.61 5.85 1.93
C GLY A 140 -13.47 4.79 3.02
N TRP A 141 -12.71 5.04 4.09
CA TRP A 141 -12.64 4.12 5.24
C TRP A 141 -14.01 3.95 5.90
N TYR A 142 -14.75 5.04 6.11
CA TYR A 142 -16.06 4.99 6.73
C TYR A 142 -17.10 4.31 5.84
N GLU A 143 -17.07 4.54 4.53
CA GLU A 143 -17.96 3.87 3.59
C GLU A 143 -17.69 2.36 3.50
N LEU A 144 -16.42 1.94 3.47
CA LEU A 144 -16.04 0.53 3.54
C LEU A 144 -16.48 -0.12 4.85
N HIS A 145 -16.18 0.55 5.96
CA HIS A 145 -16.52 0.08 7.30
C HIS A 145 -18.03 -0.06 7.49
N LYS A 146 -18.80 0.95 7.12
CA LYS A 146 -20.27 0.94 7.20
C LYS A 146 -20.89 -0.25 6.48
N LYS A 147 -20.31 -0.65 5.35
CA LYS A 147 -20.84 -1.72 4.51
C LYS A 147 -20.33 -3.11 4.91
N PHE A 148 -19.09 -3.21 5.33
CA PHE A 148 -18.40 -4.49 5.51
C PHE A 148 -17.66 -4.62 6.84
N GLY A 149 -17.45 -3.55 7.58
CA GLY A 149 -16.71 -3.55 8.84
C GLY A 149 -17.38 -4.38 9.93
N LYS A 150 -16.60 -4.80 10.89
CA LYS A 150 -17.02 -5.63 12.02
C LYS A 150 -16.64 -5.03 13.38
N LEU A 151 -15.41 -4.55 13.52
CA LEU A 151 -14.91 -3.94 14.75
C LEU A 151 -15.26 -2.45 14.81
N PRO A 152 -15.33 -1.84 16.01
CA PRO A 152 -15.48 -0.39 16.12
C PRO A 152 -14.33 0.35 15.45
N MET A 153 -14.61 1.43 14.72
CA MET A 153 -13.60 2.22 14.01
C MET A 153 -12.48 2.71 14.95
N LYS A 154 -12.82 3.06 16.19
CA LYS A 154 -11.83 3.43 17.21
C LYS A 154 -10.79 2.33 17.43
N GLN A 155 -11.21 1.07 17.53
CA GLN A 155 -10.32 -0.06 17.72
C GLN A 155 -9.45 -0.31 16.48
N ILE A 156 -10.01 -0.11 15.30
CA ILE A 156 -9.30 -0.27 14.02
C ILE A 156 -8.18 0.77 13.87
N LEU A 157 -8.42 2.02 14.27
CA LEU A 157 -7.47 3.11 14.12
C LEU A 157 -6.48 3.22 15.28
N GLN A 158 -6.79 2.63 16.44
CA GLN A 158 -5.97 2.76 17.65
C GLN A 158 -4.49 2.38 17.45
N PRO A 159 -4.13 1.29 16.72
CA PRO A 159 -2.72 0.97 16.50
C PRO A 159 -1.93 2.08 15.82
N ALA A 160 -2.50 2.73 14.79
CA ALA A 160 -1.82 3.84 14.12
C ALA A 160 -1.68 5.08 15.04
N ILE A 161 -2.69 5.35 15.88
CA ILE A 161 -2.63 6.42 16.88
C ILE A 161 -1.52 6.15 17.90
N ASP A 162 -1.47 4.93 18.45
CA ASP A 162 -0.47 4.55 19.46
C ASP A 162 0.97 4.65 18.92
N TYR A 163 1.18 4.34 17.63
CA TYR A 163 2.49 4.51 16.99
C TYR A 163 2.83 5.98 16.69
N GLY A 164 1.82 6.81 16.46
CA GLY A 164 2.04 8.23 16.18
C GLY A 164 2.28 9.08 17.44
N GLU A 165 1.88 8.59 18.62
CA GLU A 165 2.03 9.28 19.91
C GLU A 165 3.33 8.91 20.65
N LYS A 166 4.03 7.85 20.22
CA LYS A 166 5.30 7.38 20.82
C LYS A 166 6.52 7.87 20.07
#